data_880d6927fc4e482a8ca7c0e7e3bc057c
#
_entry.id   880d6927fc4e482a8ca7c0e7e3bc057c
#
_cell.length_a   1.000
_cell.length_b   1.000
_cell.length_c   1.000
_cell.angle_alpha   90.00
_cell.angle_beta   90.00
_cell.angle_gamma   90.00
#
_symmetry.space_group_name_H-M   'P 1'
#
loop_
_entity.id
_entity.type
_entity.pdbx_description
1 polymer ?
#
loop_
_entity_poly.entity_id
_entity_poly.type
_entity_poly.pdbx_seq_one_letter_code
_entity_poly.pdbx_strand_id
1 'polypeptide(L)'
;MAALTPILVAGLAIFGGYTYAPVAKRVVTLTGIGREAANSPVLHGGDFIAIEDTVHCEDLHHHIPSGFLFTACEDNDETRGLWFPGLGHLDDPVKGTKQKGSIHVIDPKDMTQKRLKFENFDSTFVTHGIDVISDPQRPEAVYIFAVNHVPHPDYLATKIGDQTKQKVVQKSLSRVEIFYHVLGSSTIKHMRTVIHPLIKHPNDLFAKDPYSFYVTNDHYYSEGIGRTIEDLLPITSWTTTIHVRVEEMSTLVPTDGIKAKVALSGLRNNNGLGHGRKPGEIIVDNCAGGEIHLAQLSLDPKNTSISFTEIIQVDTYIDNPSWFEDPYRSEILDASGFVLAGLSRPIEILKQASAAKPQISSTVWYVKPTAGGSGGYEKRILFEDDGTRISSAATAVLVAIDPSQEKGQRKAWLFITGFMSSSVVAVKVDL
;
A
#
# COMPACT_ATOMS: atom_id res chain seq x y z
N MET A 1 -39.67 -0.22 42.82
CA MET A 1 -39.05 -0.76 41.58
C MET A 1 -39.14 0.14 40.38
N ALA A 2 -40.11 1.03 40.23
CA ALA A 2 -40.25 1.90 39.05
C ALA A 2 -39.22 3.04 38.87
N ALA A 3 -38.51 3.43 39.93
CA ALA A 3 -37.52 4.54 39.84
C ALA A 3 -36.06 4.02 39.52
N LEU A 4 -35.78 2.75 39.68
CA LEU A 4 -34.45 2.19 39.40
C LEU A 4 -34.18 1.99 37.92
N THR A 5 -35.21 1.72 37.13
CA THR A 5 -35.07 1.48 35.68
C THR A 5 -34.57 2.69 34.89
N PRO A 6 -35.11 3.92 35.06
CA PRO A 6 -34.59 5.08 34.32
C PRO A 6 -33.17 5.48 34.76
N ILE A 7 -32.80 5.29 36.03
CA ILE A 7 -31.44 5.57 36.52
C ILE A 7 -30.45 4.59 35.91
N LEU A 8 -30.81 3.29 35.79
CA LEU A 8 -29.98 2.27 35.18
C LEU A 8 -29.82 2.52 33.67
N VAL A 9 -30.90 2.90 32.98
CA VAL A 9 -30.85 3.24 31.55
C VAL A 9 -30.01 4.51 31.32
N ALA A 10 -30.16 5.52 32.15
CA ALA A 10 -29.33 6.73 32.07
C ALA A 10 -27.86 6.43 32.36
N GLY A 11 -27.58 5.60 33.37
CA GLY A 11 -26.22 5.15 33.69
C GLY A 11 -25.59 4.35 32.53
N LEU A 12 -26.32 3.44 31.91
CA LEU A 12 -25.85 2.70 30.74
C LEU A 12 -25.63 3.60 29.51
N ALA A 13 -26.52 4.58 29.30
CA ALA A 13 -26.38 5.55 28.19
C ALA A 13 -25.15 6.47 28.43
N ILE A 14 -24.93 6.94 29.65
CA ILE A 14 -23.76 7.76 30.01
C ILE A 14 -22.49 6.89 29.88
N PHE A 15 -22.49 5.68 30.42
CA PHE A 15 -21.36 4.76 30.33
C PHE A 15 -21.07 4.38 28.86
N GLY A 16 -22.10 4.06 28.09
CA GLY A 16 -21.98 3.80 26.66
C GLY A 16 -21.44 5.04 25.91
N GLY A 17 -21.99 6.22 26.17
CA GLY A 17 -21.51 7.47 25.61
C GLY A 17 -20.04 7.73 25.96
N TYR A 18 -19.66 7.60 27.21
CA TYR A 18 -18.27 7.79 27.67
C TYR A 18 -17.31 6.77 27.01
N THR A 19 -17.72 5.52 26.90
CA THR A 19 -16.89 4.44 26.38
C THR A 19 -16.72 4.52 24.87
N TYR A 20 -17.80 4.88 24.13
CA TYR A 20 -17.77 4.87 22.67
C TYR A 20 -17.52 6.24 22.03
N ALA A 21 -17.66 7.35 22.77
CA ALA A 21 -17.40 8.66 22.21
C ALA A 21 -15.97 8.85 21.66
N PRO A 22 -14.90 8.36 22.33
CA PRO A 22 -13.54 8.44 21.77
C PRO A 22 -13.41 7.68 20.44
N VAL A 23 -14.02 6.49 20.36
CA VAL A 23 -14.01 5.66 19.13
C VAL A 23 -14.79 6.38 18.02
N ALA A 24 -15.96 6.90 18.29
CA ALA A 24 -16.76 7.66 17.33
C ALA A 24 -16.03 8.91 16.86
N LYS A 25 -15.41 9.67 17.79
CA LYS A 25 -14.57 10.83 17.45
C LYS A 25 -13.43 10.43 16.54
N ARG A 26 -12.72 9.34 16.85
CA ARG A 26 -11.62 8.84 16.04
C ARG A 26 -12.10 8.48 14.62
N VAL A 27 -13.21 7.76 14.49
CA VAL A 27 -13.81 7.42 13.19
C VAL A 27 -14.14 8.68 12.38
N VAL A 28 -14.79 9.68 12.98
CA VAL A 28 -15.10 10.97 12.33
C VAL A 28 -13.82 11.66 11.85
N THR A 29 -12.78 11.69 12.69
CA THR A 29 -11.49 12.29 12.34
C THR A 29 -10.86 11.57 11.15
N LEU A 30 -10.77 10.24 11.21
CA LEU A 30 -10.11 9.43 10.20
C LEU A 30 -10.85 9.40 8.86
N THR A 31 -12.20 9.36 8.88
CA THR A 31 -13.01 9.38 7.67
C THR A 31 -13.05 10.76 7.00
N GLY A 32 -12.53 11.80 7.65
CA GLY A 32 -12.52 13.17 7.15
C GLY A 32 -13.91 13.82 7.06
N ILE A 33 -14.88 13.32 7.84
CA ILE A 33 -16.21 13.95 7.91
C ILE A 33 -16.07 15.35 8.50
N GLY A 34 -16.51 16.37 7.73
CA GLY A 34 -16.38 17.77 8.11
C GLY A 34 -15.02 18.41 7.86
N ARG A 35 -14.03 17.64 7.37
CA ARG A 35 -12.74 18.20 6.90
C ARG A 35 -12.94 18.80 5.51
N GLU A 36 -12.35 19.96 5.28
CA GLU A 36 -12.26 20.54 3.93
C GLU A 36 -11.06 19.94 3.20
N ALA A 37 -11.20 19.76 1.88
CA ALA A 37 -10.07 19.38 1.03
C ALA A 37 -9.12 20.59 0.92
N ALA A 38 -7.84 20.34 0.98
CA ALA A 38 -6.81 21.36 0.94
C ALA A 38 -5.76 21.07 -0.14
N ASN A 39 -5.11 22.15 -0.61
CA ASN A 39 -3.98 22.10 -1.54
C ASN A 39 -2.78 22.78 -0.88
N SER A 40 -1.77 21.98 -0.49
CA SER A 40 -0.56 22.45 0.19
C SER A 40 0.64 21.51 -0.14
N PRO A 41 1.86 22.03 -0.34
CA PRO A 41 2.24 23.45 -0.38
C PRO A 41 1.74 24.15 -1.65
N VAL A 42 1.83 25.48 -1.65
CA VAL A 42 1.64 26.26 -2.89
C VAL A 42 2.82 25.97 -3.81
N LEU A 43 2.54 25.37 -4.96
CA LEU A 43 3.55 24.96 -5.94
C LEU A 43 3.83 26.08 -6.94
N HIS A 44 5.09 26.28 -7.25
CA HIS A 44 5.55 27.19 -8.27
C HIS A 44 6.07 26.40 -9.49
N GLY A 45 6.22 27.04 -10.62
CA GLY A 45 6.66 26.37 -11.86
C GLY A 45 7.96 25.57 -11.65
N GLY A 46 7.95 24.30 -12.04
CA GLY A 46 9.06 23.37 -11.87
C GLY A 46 9.07 22.61 -10.52
N ASP A 47 8.18 22.94 -9.58
CA ASP A 47 8.06 22.22 -8.31
C ASP A 47 7.07 21.05 -8.36
N PHE A 48 6.43 20.85 -9.51
CA PHE A 48 5.48 19.76 -9.75
C PHE A 48 5.72 19.15 -11.14
N ILE A 49 5.89 17.85 -11.18
CA ILE A 49 6.12 17.08 -12.40
C ILE A 49 5.20 15.85 -12.38
N ALA A 50 4.37 15.70 -13.41
CA ALA A 50 3.65 14.45 -13.65
C ALA A 50 4.55 13.51 -14.47
N ILE A 51 4.72 12.29 -13.99
CA ILE A 51 5.50 11.25 -14.69
C ILE A 51 4.58 10.61 -15.71
N GLU A 52 4.87 10.81 -16.98
CA GLU A 52 4.05 10.26 -18.07
C GLU A 52 4.00 8.74 -18.07
N ASP A 53 2.95 8.14 -18.65
CA ASP A 53 2.77 6.71 -18.83
C ASP A 53 2.74 5.89 -17.49
N THR A 54 2.30 6.51 -16.39
CA THR A 54 2.22 5.88 -15.07
C THR A 54 0.80 5.96 -14.50
N VAL A 55 -0.15 5.30 -15.19
CA VAL A 55 -1.59 5.38 -14.89
C VAL A 55 -1.99 4.32 -13.86
N HIS A 56 -2.71 4.73 -12.82
CA HIS A 56 -3.20 3.85 -11.74
C HIS A 56 -2.08 3.01 -11.13
N CYS A 57 -0.94 3.65 -10.85
CA CYS A 57 0.12 3.05 -10.05
C CYS A 57 -0.27 3.17 -8.59
N GLU A 58 -0.36 2.05 -7.92
CA GLU A 58 -0.79 2.04 -6.52
C GLU A 58 0.43 2.19 -5.61
N ASP A 59 1.49 1.43 -5.85
CA ASP A 59 2.64 1.40 -4.97
C ASP A 59 3.94 1.85 -5.67
N LEU A 60 4.89 2.33 -4.87
CA LEU A 60 6.16 2.88 -5.31
C LEU A 60 7.29 2.53 -4.33
N HIS A 61 8.30 1.83 -4.82
CA HIS A 61 9.44 1.44 -4.03
C HIS A 61 10.73 2.17 -4.45
N HIS A 62 11.43 2.79 -3.49
CA HIS A 62 12.73 3.40 -3.72
C HIS A 62 13.84 2.37 -3.43
N HIS A 63 14.44 1.83 -4.47
CA HIS A 63 15.60 0.94 -4.33
C HIS A 63 16.88 1.77 -4.08
N ILE A 64 17.15 2.03 -2.80
CA ILE A 64 18.24 2.90 -2.35
C ILE A 64 19.60 2.57 -3.00
N PRO A 65 20.02 1.27 -3.13
CA PRO A 65 21.33 0.97 -3.72
C PRO A 65 21.51 1.43 -5.16
N SER A 66 20.45 1.45 -5.98
CA SER A 66 20.51 1.94 -7.36
C SER A 66 20.09 3.41 -7.51
N GLY A 67 19.36 3.93 -6.53
CA GLY A 67 18.73 5.24 -6.59
C GLY A 67 17.49 5.32 -7.50
N PHE A 68 17.06 4.20 -8.11
CA PHE A 68 15.86 4.15 -8.94
C PHE A 68 14.61 3.92 -8.12
N LEU A 69 13.49 4.41 -8.65
CA LEU A 69 12.15 4.12 -8.16
C LEU A 69 11.50 3.04 -9.04
N PHE A 70 10.78 2.13 -8.42
CA PHE A 70 10.01 1.09 -9.10
C PHE A 70 8.55 1.26 -8.75
N THR A 71 7.68 1.13 -9.75
CA THR A 71 6.22 1.15 -9.54
C THR A 71 5.54 0.17 -10.47
N ALA A 72 4.39 -0.34 -10.03
CA ALA A 72 3.54 -1.19 -10.85
C ALA A 72 2.19 -0.49 -11.10
N CYS A 73 1.76 -0.46 -12.36
CA CYS A 73 0.64 0.32 -12.82
C CYS A 73 -0.38 -0.55 -13.56
N GLU A 74 -1.65 -0.21 -13.49
CA GLU A 74 -2.69 -0.94 -14.20
C GLU A 74 -2.85 -0.51 -15.66
N ASP A 75 -2.50 0.72 -15.99
CA ASP A 75 -2.48 1.28 -17.35
C ASP A 75 -3.85 1.55 -18.02
N ASN A 76 -4.97 1.31 -17.35
CA ASN A 76 -6.27 1.36 -18.02
C ASN A 76 -7.40 1.93 -17.16
N ASP A 77 -7.81 3.17 -17.47
CA ASP A 77 -8.93 3.85 -16.81
C ASP A 77 -10.25 3.08 -16.95
N GLU A 78 -10.51 2.45 -18.10
CA GLU A 78 -11.79 1.79 -18.37
C GLU A 78 -11.98 0.53 -17.52
N THR A 79 -10.89 -0.24 -17.33
CA THR A 79 -10.97 -1.50 -16.60
C THR A 79 -10.83 -1.30 -15.09
N ARG A 80 -10.14 -0.26 -14.63
CA ARG A 80 -9.95 0.02 -13.19
C ARG A 80 -11.26 0.10 -12.41
N GLY A 81 -12.26 0.78 -12.98
CA GLY A 81 -13.60 0.86 -12.38
C GLY A 81 -14.42 -0.43 -12.44
N LEU A 82 -14.05 -1.40 -13.29
CA LEU A 82 -14.81 -2.64 -13.51
C LEU A 82 -14.19 -3.85 -12.85
N TRP A 83 -12.86 -3.88 -12.74
CA TRP A 83 -12.12 -4.97 -12.14
C TRP A 83 -10.91 -4.47 -11.36
N PHE A 84 -11.11 -4.20 -10.10
CA PHE A 84 -10.07 -3.97 -9.11
C PHE A 84 -10.56 -4.48 -7.74
N PRO A 85 -10.26 -5.75 -7.41
CA PRO A 85 -10.71 -6.38 -6.17
C PRO A 85 -10.32 -5.59 -4.90
N GLY A 86 -9.19 -4.88 -4.88
CA GLY A 86 -8.78 -4.01 -3.78
C GLY A 86 -9.89 -3.05 -3.32
N LEU A 87 -10.62 -2.43 -4.25
CA LEU A 87 -11.78 -1.59 -3.99
C LEU A 87 -13.13 -2.33 -4.06
N GLY A 88 -13.12 -3.67 -4.15
CA GLY A 88 -14.35 -4.44 -4.32
C GLY A 88 -14.98 -4.34 -5.72
N HIS A 89 -14.29 -3.77 -6.70
CA HIS A 89 -14.74 -3.73 -8.09
C HIS A 89 -14.59 -5.11 -8.73
N LEU A 90 -15.69 -5.84 -8.84
CA LEU A 90 -15.78 -7.23 -9.34
C LEU A 90 -16.89 -7.37 -10.39
N ASP A 91 -17.21 -6.29 -11.12
CA ASP A 91 -18.39 -6.23 -11.96
C ASP A 91 -18.20 -6.98 -13.29
N ASP A 92 -17.01 -6.91 -13.89
CA ASP A 92 -16.72 -7.53 -15.16
C ASP A 92 -15.42 -8.36 -15.12
N PRO A 93 -15.48 -9.61 -14.62
CA PRO A 93 -14.33 -10.50 -14.60
C PRO A 93 -13.81 -10.89 -15.99
N VAL A 94 -14.68 -10.84 -17.04
CA VAL A 94 -14.26 -11.13 -18.41
C VAL A 94 -13.37 -10.00 -18.94
N LYS A 95 -13.73 -8.74 -18.72
CA LYS A 95 -12.84 -7.61 -19.01
C LYS A 95 -11.58 -7.66 -18.14
N GLY A 96 -11.71 -8.05 -16.88
CA GLY A 96 -10.58 -8.27 -15.96
C GLY A 96 -9.50 -9.20 -16.53
N THR A 97 -9.86 -10.23 -17.32
CA THR A 97 -8.85 -11.12 -17.94
C THR A 97 -7.97 -10.43 -18.99
N LYS A 98 -8.38 -9.29 -19.50
CA LYS A 98 -7.67 -8.55 -20.57
C LYS A 98 -6.71 -7.50 -20.03
N GLN A 99 -6.70 -7.25 -18.71
CA GLN A 99 -5.83 -6.27 -18.11
C GLN A 99 -4.37 -6.70 -18.21
N LYS A 100 -3.53 -5.78 -18.67
CA LYS A 100 -2.10 -5.98 -18.91
C LYS A 100 -1.34 -4.81 -18.24
N GLY A 101 -1.36 -4.79 -16.92
CA GLY A 101 -0.58 -3.81 -16.17
C GLY A 101 0.92 -3.90 -16.47
N SER A 102 1.68 -2.96 -15.96
CA SER A 102 3.10 -2.78 -16.24
C SER A 102 3.93 -2.56 -14.99
N ILE A 103 5.23 -2.73 -15.11
CA ILE A 103 6.23 -2.34 -14.12
C ILE A 103 7.14 -1.29 -14.78
N HIS A 104 7.35 -0.18 -14.05
CA HIS A 104 8.18 0.94 -14.49
C HIS A 104 9.37 1.16 -13.57
N VAL A 105 10.46 1.62 -14.16
CA VAL A 105 11.63 2.18 -13.46
C VAL A 105 11.64 3.68 -13.71
N ILE A 106 11.68 4.49 -12.66
CA ILE A 106 11.77 5.95 -12.74
C ILE A 106 13.15 6.39 -12.27
N ASP A 107 13.84 7.21 -13.06
CA ASP A 107 15.05 7.88 -12.63
C ASP A 107 14.69 9.24 -11.99
N PRO A 108 14.88 9.39 -10.67
CA PRO A 108 14.53 10.65 -9.99
C PRO A 108 15.43 11.83 -10.34
N LYS A 109 16.52 11.62 -11.08
CA LYS A 109 17.45 12.69 -11.47
C LYS A 109 16.92 13.51 -12.63
N ASP A 110 16.25 12.87 -13.58
CA ASP A 110 15.72 13.51 -14.79
C ASP A 110 14.21 13.33 -14.97
N MET A 111 13.55 12.65 -14.02
CA MET A 111 12.11 12.36 -14.01
C MET A 111 11.66 11.49 -15.18
N THR A 112 12.57 10.79 -15.82
CA THR A 112 12.22 9.86 -16.90
C THR A 112 11.77 8.53 -16.34
N GLN A 113 10.83 7.89 -17.02
CA GLN A 113 10.40 6.55 -16.71
C GLN A 113 10.69 5.60 -17.87
N LYS A 114 10.84 4.33 -17.54
CA LYS A 114 11.02 3.24 -18.47
C LYS A 114 10.09 2.10 -18.14
N ARG A 115 9.16 1.80 -19.04
CA ARG A 115 8.29 0.62 -18.96
C ARG A 115 9.11 -0.63 -19.26
N LEU A 116 9.09 -1.62 -18.37
CA LEU A 116 9.80 -2.87 -18.53
C LEU A 116 8.96 -3.86 -19.36
N LYS A 117 9.60 -4.47 -20.35
CA LYS A 117 8.97 -5.52 -21.16
C LYS A 117 9.03 -6.86 -20.41
N PHE A 118 7.89 -7.47 -20.20
CA PHE A 118 7.81 -8.81 -19.59
C PHE A 118 8.44 -9.89 -20.46
N GLU A 119 9.24 -10.75 -19.84
CA GLU A 119 9.72 -12.02 -20.38
C GLU A 119 9.10 -13.18 -19.61
N ASN A 120 8.59 -14.18 -20.33
CA ASN A 120 7.93 -15.36 -19.77
C ASN A 120 6.64 -15.05 -18.96
N PHE A 121 5.99 -13.91 -19.23
CA PHE A 121 4.76 -13.53 -18.58
C PHE A 121 3.81 -12.88 -19.59
N ASP A 122 2.74 -13.59 -19.92
CA ASP A 122 1.66 -13.12 -20.80
C ASP A 122 0.28 -13.30 -20.13
N SER A 123 0.27 -13.31 -18.82
CA SER A 123 -0.95 -13.42 -18.02
C SER A 123 -1.60 -12.06 -17.80
N THR A 124 -2.81 -12.08 -17.26
CA THR A 124 -3.45 -10.91 -16.66
C THR A 124 -2.58 -10.36 -15.56
N PHE A 125 -2.41 -9.04 -15.52
CA PHE A 125 -1.70 -8.35 -14.46
C PHE A 125 -2.54 -7.17 -13.98
N VAL A 126 -3.16 -7.34 -12.82
CA VAL A 126 -3.93 -6.32 -12.09
C VAL A 126 -3.18 -6.09 -10.79
N THR A 127 -2.30 -5.14 -10.83
CA THR A 127 -1.33 -4.92 -9.76
C THR A 127 -1.93 -4.19 -8.55
N HIS A 128 -1.34 -4.44 -7.39
CA HIS A 128 -1.54 -3.73 -6.14
C HIS A 128 -0.16 -3.40 -5.55
N GLY A 129 0.12 -3.74 -4.30
CA GLY A 129 1.43 -3.50 -3.69
C GLY A 129 2.59 -4.23 -4.38
N ILE A 130 3.77 -3.66 -4.28
CA ILE A 130 5.04 -4.24 -4.74
C ILE A 130 6.11 -4.12 -3.66
N ASP A 131 7.15 -4.95 -3.74
CA ASP A 131 8.40 -4.73 -3.03
C ASP A 131 9.61 -5.09 -3.89
N VAL A 132 10.72 -4.37 -3.70
CA VAL A 132 11.92 -4.49 -4.53
C VAL A 132 13.15 -4.65 -3.66
N ILE A 133 13.84 -5.76 -3.81
CA ILE A 133 15.07 -6.05 -3.07
C ILE A 133 16.24 -6.37 -4.01
N SER A 134 17.45 -6.00 -3.60
CA SER A 134 18.67 -6.41 -4.32
C SER A 134 18.83 -7.93 -4.36
N ASP A 135 19.32 -8.44 -5.47
CA ASP A 135 19.84 -9.81 -5.51
C ASP A 135 21.12 -9.89 -4.64
N PRO A 136 21.13 -10.71 -3.57
CA PRO A 136 22.29 -10.79 -2.69
C PRO A 136 23.56 -11.34 -3.37
N GLN A 137 23.44 -11.96 -4.54
CA GLN A 137 24.55 -12.53 -5.31
C GLN A 137 24.94 -11.63 -6.49
N ARG A 138 24.06 -10.73 -6.94
CA ARG A 138 24.26 -9.88 -8.12
C ARG A 138 23.76 -8.47 -7.84
N PRO A 139 24.63 -7.57 -7.34
CA PRO A 139 24.25 -6.20 -6.96
C PRO A 139 23.62 -5.38 -8.11
N GLU A 140 23.90 -5.78 -9.36
CA GLU A 140 23.33 -5.16 -10.57
C GLU A 140 21.91 -5.67 -10.89
N ALA A 141 21.28 -6.48 -10.02
CA ALA A 141 19.96 -7.01 -10.26
C ALA A 141 19.07 -6.93 -9.01
N VAL A 142 17.75 -6.97 -9.26
CA VAL A 142 16.73 -6.91 -8.22
C VAL A 142 15.67 -8.01 -8.42
N TYR A 143 15.10 -8.47 -7.32
CA TYR A 143 13.84 -9.19 -7.30
C TYR A 143 12.71 -8.20 -7.05
N ILE A 144 11.61 -8.35 -7.78
CA ILE A 144 10.39 -7.56 -7.64
C ILE A 144 9.25 -8.51 -7.32
N PHE A 145 8.62 -8.29 -6.18
CA PHE A 145 7.42 -9.00 -5.75
C PHE A 145 6.22 -8.12 -6.06
N ALA A 146 5.16 -8.67 -6.62
CA ALA A 146 3.99 -7.89 -6.97
C ALA A 146 2.71 -8.67 -6.67
N VAL A 147 1.76 -8.04 -6.02
CA VAL A 147 0.39 -8.55 -5.88
C VAL A 147 -0.31 -8.50 -7.23
N ASN A 148 -1.05 -9.56 -7.56
CA ASN A 148 -1.80 -9.66 -8.81
C ASN A 148 -3.21 -10.23 -8.55
N HIS A 149 -4.25 -9.46 -8.90
CA HIS A 149 -5.65 -9.79 -8.69
C HIS A 149 -6.32 -10.25 -10.00
N VAL A 150 -6.25 -11.54 -10.28
CA VAL A 150 -6.84 -12.07 -11.52
C VAL A 150 -8.26 -12.59 -11.32
N PRO A 151 -9.11 -12.58 -12.35
CA PRO A 151 -10.37 -13.30 -12.33
C PRO A 151 -10.17 -14.81 -12.09
N HIS A 152 -10.99 -15.40 -11.23
CA HIS A 152 -10.87 -16.81 -10.88
C HIS A 152 -11.25 -17.70 -12.06
N PRO A 153 -10.39 -18.63 -12.53
CA PRO A 153 -10.66 -19.46 -13.69
C PRO A 153 -11.93 -20.30 -13.54
N ASP A 154 -12.17 -20.89 -12.36
CA ASP A 154 -13.37 -21.68 -12.13
C ASP A 154 -14.65 -20.83 -12.15
N TYR A 155 -14.57 -19.58 -11.66
CA TYR A 155 -15.71 -18.66 -11.76
C TYR A 155 -16.03 -18.32 -13.23
N LEU A 156 -15.01 -18.06 -14.04
CA LEU A 156 -15.18 -17.81 -15.47
C LEU A 156 -15.77 -19.04 -16.19
N ALA A 157 -15.32 -20.25 -15.84
CA ALA A 157 -15.86 -21.49 -16.40
C ALA A 157 -17.35 -21.68 -16.08
N THR A 158 -17.82 -21.33 -14.88
CA THR A 158 -19.24 -21.40 -14.52
C THR A 158 -20.11 -20.44 -15.33
N LYS A 159 -19.59 -19.27 -15.73
CA LYS A 159 -20.29 -18.30 -16.58
C LYS A 159 -20.45 -18.75 -18.02
N ILE A 160 -19.58 -19.62 -18.52
CA ILE A 160 -19.58 -20.10 -19.93
C ILE A 160 -20.56 -21.26 -20.13
N GLY A 161 -21.21 -21.80 -19.08
CA GLY A 161 -22.33 -22.74 -19.20
C GLY A 161 -22.18 -24.06 -18.44
N ASP A 162 -21.18 -24.26 -17.65
CA ASP A 162 -21.07 -25.47 -16.81
C ASP A 162 -21.81 -25.27 -15.47
N GLN A 163 -23.13 -25.45 -15.51
CA GLN A 163 -24.01 -25.38 -14.35
C GLN A 163 -23.85 -26.55 -13.38
N THR A 164 -22.98 -27.51 -13.66
CA THR A 164 -22.79 -28.70 -12.81
C THR A 164 -21.90 -28.44 -11.60
N LYS A 165 -21.18 -27.32 -11.55
CA LYS A 165 -20.34 -26.90 -10.42
C LYS A 165 -21.01 -25.81 -9.58
N GLN A 166 -22.06 -26.17 -8.84
CA GLN A 166 -22.74 -25.26 -7.87
C GLN A 166 -21.91 -24.96 -6.60
N LYS A 167 -20.60 -24.93 -6.67
CA LYS A 167 -19.80 -24.43 -5.56
C LYS A 167 -19.69 -22.91 -5.72
N VAL A 168 -20.01 -22.15 -4.67
CA VAL A 168 -19.77 -20.71 -4.66
C VAL A 168 -18.27 -20.48 -4.80
N VAL A 169 -17.84 -20.11 -5.99
CA VAL A 169 -16.45 -19.78 -6.30
C VAL A 169 -16.32 -18.27 -6.23
N GLN A 170 -15.32 -17.79 -5.52
CA GLN A 170 -15.00 -16.36 -5.50
C GLN A 170 -14.70 -15.85 -6.90
N LYS A 171 -15.07 -14.61 -7.19
CA LYS A 171 -14.84 -14.00 -8.50
C LYS A 171 -13.36 -13.77 -8.79
N SER A 172 -12.56 -13.43 -7.75
CA SER A 172 -11.14 -13.16 -7.87
C SER A 172 -10.28 -14.28 -7.29
N LEU A 173 -9.13 -14.49 -7.92
CA LEU A 173 -8.01 -15.28 -7.41
C LEU A 173 -6.81 -14.36 -7.28
N SER A 174 -6.44 -14.05 -6.06
CA SER A 174 -5.28 -13.20 -5.80
C SER A 174 -4.02 -14.04 -5.62
N ARG A 175 -2.90 -13.52 -6.09
CA ARG A 175 -1.62 -14.22 -6.09
C ARG A 175 -0.47 -13.22 -6.03
N VAL A 176 0.75 -13.73 -5.78
CA VAL A 176 1.98 -12.92 -5.84
C VAL A 176 2.81 -13.40 -7.01
N GLU A 177 3.27 -12.45 -7.82
CA GLU A 177 4.22 -12.68 -8.92
C GLU A 177 5.62 -12.25 -8.45
N ILE A 178 6.63 -13.06 -8.76
CA ILE A 178 8.03 -12.76 -8.49
C ILE A 178 8.74 -12.57 -9.81
N PHE A 179 9.35 -11.40 -9.98
CA PHE A 179 10.10 -11.04 -11.17
C PHE A 179 11.57 -10.80 -10.85
N TYR A 180 12.40 -10.84 -11.88
CA TYR A 180 13.83 -10.55 -11.82
C TYR A 180 14.22 -9.54 -12.89
N HIS A 181 14.90 -8.48 -12.47
CA HIS A 181 15.31 -7.40 -13.36
C HIS A 181 16.80 -7.09 -13.20
N VAL A 182 17.53 -7.01 -14.31
CA VAL A 182 18.89 -6.48 -14.33
C VAL A 182 18.82 -4.97 -14.53
N LEU A 183 19.36 -4.21 -13.60
CA LEU A 183 19.30 -2.76 -13.59
C LEU A 183 19.84 -2.18 -14.90
N GLY A 184 19.10 -1.21 -15.46
CA GLY A 184 19.41 -0.61 -16.75
C GLY A 184 18.92 -1.38 -17.98
N SER A 185 18.51 -2.65 -17.85
CA SER A 185 17.88 -3.39 -18.95
C SER A 185 16.51 -2.83 -19.31
N SER A 186 15.93 -3.27 -20.43
CA SER A 186 14.56 -2.91 -20.83
C SER A 186 13.56 -4.01 -20.55
N THR A 187 14.00 -5.11 -19.93
CA THR A 187 13.18 -6.30 -19.73
C THR A 187 13.13 -6.70 -18.27
N ILE A 188 12.08 -7.43 -17.92
CA ILE A 188 11.86 -8.02 -16.62
C ILE A 188 11.39 -9.46 -16.80
N LYS A 189 12.08 -10.41 -16.17
CA LYS A 189 11.82 -11.83 -16.33
C LYS A 189 10.90 -12.33 -15.20
N HIS A 190 9.80 -12.96 -15.57
CA HIS A 190 8.97 -13.67 -14.59
C HIS A 190 9.68 -14.93 -14.09
N MET A 191 9.73 -15.07 -12.79
CA MET A 191 10.40 -16.17 -12.10
C MET A 191 9.41 -17.15 -11.49
N ARG A 192 8.33 -16.64 -10.87
CA ARG A 192 7.43 -17.46 -10.08
C ARG A 192 6.07 -16.81 -9.88
N THR A 193 4.99 -17.60 -9.98
CA THR A 193 3.68 -17.28 -9.42
C THR A 193 3.51 -18.03 -8.09
N VAL A 194 3.01 -17.36 -7.07
CA VAL A 194 2.75 -17.91 -5.74
C VAL A 194 1.26 -17.84 -5.43
N ILE A 195 0.65 -18.99 -5.16
CA ILE A 195 -0.74 -19.12 -4.73
C ILE A 195 -0.77 -19.94 -3.44
N HIS A 196 -1.47 -19.45 -2.42
CA HIS A 196 -1.68 -20.17 -1.17
C HIS A 196 -3.04 -19.80 -0.56
N PRO A 197 -3.79 -20.74 0.07
CA PRO A 197 -5.12 -20.46 0.66
C PRO A 197 -5.15 -19.38 1.75
N LEU A 198 -4.02 -19.06 2.38
CA LEU A 198 -3.91 -17.96 3.34
C LEU A 198 -3.74 -16.59 2.67
N ILE A 199 -3.34 -16.53 1.40
CA ILE A 199 -3.31 -15.29 0.60
C ILE A 199 -4.71 -15.11 0.02
N LYS A 200 -5.55 -14.34 0.71
CA LYS A 200 -6.99 -14.22 0.39
C LYS A 200 -7.31 -12.95 -0.37
N HIS A 201 -6.90 -11.84 0.20
CA HIS A 201 -7.10 -10.50 -0.33
C HIS A 201 -5.83 -9.68 -0.11
N PRO A 202 -4.73 -10.06 -0.80
CA PRO A 202 -3.44 -9.42 -0.59
C PRO A 202 -3.49 -7.96 -1.03
N ASN A 203 -2.81 -7.12 -0.26
CA ASN A 203 -2.65 -5.70 -0.56
C ASN A 203 -1.18 -5.40 -0.84
N ASP A 204 -0.31 -5.54 0.15
CA ASP A 204 1.07 -5.13 0.04
C ASP A 204 2.06 -6.20 0.54
N LEU A 205 3.33 -5.98 0.26
CA LEU A 205 4.41 -6.95 0.40
C LEU A 205 5.61 -6.37 1.16
N PHE A 206 6.29 -7.24 1.90
CA PHE A 206 7.62 -6.99 2.45
C PHE A 206 8.49 -8.21 2.15
N ALA A 207 9.41 -8.10 1.22
CA ALA A 207 10.36 -9.15 0.87
C ALA A 207 11.54 -9.15 1.86
N LYS A 208 11.70 -10.25 2.58
CA LYS A 208 12.83 -10.44 3.49
C LYS A 208 14.08 -10.89 2.74
N ASP A 209 13.90 -11.75 1.77
CA ASP A 209 14.90 -12.30 0.87
C ASP A 209 14.22 -12.87 -0.39
N PRO A 210 14.95 -13.29 -1.44
CA PRO A 210 14.33 -13.80 -2.68
C PRO A 210 13.34 -14.97 -2.50
N TYR A 211 13.40 -15.67 -1.38
CA TYR A 211 12.62 -16.86 -1.09
C TYR A 211 11.63 -16.68 0.09
N SER A 212 11.56 -15.49 0.67
CA SER A 212 10.77 -15.26 1.88
C SER A 212 10.21 -13.85 1.92
N PHE A 213 8.89 -13.73 2.07
CA PHE A 213 8.21 -12.44 2.15
C PHE A 213 7.03 -12.48 3.11
N TYR A 214 6.57 -11.30 3.49
CA TYR A 214 5.31 -11.07 4.17
C TYR A 214 4.33 -10.45 3.19
N VAL A 215 3.05 -10.77 3.31
CA VAL A 215 1.98 -10.19 2.51
C VAL A 215 0.78 -9.91 3.41
N THR A 216 0.22 -8.71 3.33
CA THR A 216 -0.99 -8.36 4.04
C THR A 216 -2.22 -8.89 3.32
N ASN A 217 -3.25 -9.28 4.09
CA ASN A 217 -4.62 -9.37 3.63
C ASN A 217 -5.38 -8.22 4.29
N ASP A 218 -5.67 -7.19 3.54
CA ASP A 218 -6.36 -5.98 4.03
C ASP A 218 -7.83 -6.23 4.35
N HIS A 219 -8.40 -7.32 3.84
CA HIS A 219 -9.73 -7.83 4.16
C HIS A 219 -9.71 -9.36 4.29
N TYR A 220 -10.59 -9.87 5.14
CA TYR A 220 -10.83 -11.32 5.26
C TYR A 220 -11.75 -11.84 4.16
N TYR A 221 -12.76 -11.03 3.79
CA TYR A 221 -13.71 -11.33 2.73
C TYR A 221 -13.40 -10.52 1.47
N SER A 222 -13.29 -11.18 0.33
CA SER A 222 -13.08 -10.50 -0.96
C SER A 222 -14.37 -9.88 -1.51
N GLU A 223 -15.54 -10.45 -1.13
CA GLU A 223 -16.85 -10.04 -1.65
C GLU A 223 -18.00 -10.46 -0.73
N GLY A 224 -19.21 -9.99 -1.05
CA GLY A 224 -20.44 -10.36 -0.36
C GLY A 224 -20.67 -9.62 0.95
N ILE A 225 -21.64 -10.11 1.73
CA ILE A 225 -22.10 -9.42 2.95
C ILE A 225 -20.99 -9.32 4.02
N GLY A 226 -20.07 -10.30 4.06
CA GLY A 226 -18.93 -10.27 4.96
C GLY A 226 -18.00 -9.10 4.66
N ARG A 227 -17.71 -8.82 3.38
CA ARG A 227 -16.94 -7.65 2.95
C ARG A 227 -17.64 -6.35 3.34
N THR A 228 -18.94 -6.24 3.08
CA THR A 228 -19.70 -5.04 3.49
C THR A 228 -19.65 -4.80 4.99
N ILE A 229 -19.65 -5.85 5.80
CA ILE A 229 -19.51 -5.74 7.26
C ILE A 229 -18.11 -5.23 7.63
N GLU A 230 -17.05 -5.74 7.00
CA GLU A 230 -15.68 -5.26 7.22
C GLU A 230 -15.54 -3.78 6.86
N ASP A 231 -16.08 -3.36 5.73
CA ASP A 231 -16.00 -1.98 5.25
C ASP A 231 -16.77 -0.98 6.14
N LEU A 232 -17.91 -1.39 6.69
CA LEU A 232 -18.80 -0.50 7.43
C LEU A 232 -18.57 -0.49 8.94
N LEU A 233 -18.05 -1.57 9.51
CA LEU A 233 -17.88 -1.68 10.96
C LEU A 233 -16.43 -1.43 11.38
N PRO A 234 -16.13 -0.27 11.99
CA PRO A 234 -14.76 0.10 12.37
C PRO A 234 -14.17 -0.75 13.52
N ILE A 235 -14.94 -1.70 14.03
CA ILE A 235 -14.51 -2.62 15.10
C ILE A 235 -14.02 -3.97 14.56
N THR A 236 -14.18 -4.26 13.26
CA THR A 236 -13.67 -5.50 12.66
C THR A 236 -12.15 -5.46 12.62
N SER A 237 -11.53 -6.56 13.00
CA SER A 237 -10.08 -6.72 13.05
C SER A 237 -9.69 -8.12 12.57
N TRP A 238 -10.23 -8.50 11.40
CA TRP A 238 -10.09 -9.86 10.84
C TRP A 238 -8.94 -9.98 9.85
N THR A 239 -8.27 -8.87 9.58
CA THR A 239 -7.16 -8.79 8.64
C THR A 239 -5.91 -9.49 9.17
N THR A 240 -5.05 -9.92 8.27
CA THR A 240 -3.88 -10.72 8.62
C THR A 240 -2.65 -10.34 7.78
N THR A 241 -1.46 -10.51 8.35
CA THR A 241 -0.22 -10.59 7.58
C THR A 241 0.24 -12.04 7.53
N ILE A 242 0.56 -12.51 6.36
CA ILE A 242 0.98 -13.89 6.10
C ILE A 242 2.48 -13.89 5.78
N HIS A 243 3.24 -14.69 6.50
CA HIS A 243 4.61 -15.02 6.09
C HIS A 243 4.57 -16.16 5.08
N VAL A 244 5.26 -15.98 3.97
CA VAL A 244 5.36 -16.94 2.86
C VAL A 244 6.83 -17.32 2.65
N ARG A 245 7.08 -18.60 2.45
CA ARG A 245 8.37 -19.14 2.03
C ARG A 245 8.21 -19.93 0.73
N VAL A 246 9.04 -19.61 -0.23
CA VAL A 246 9.15 -20.27 -1.53
C VAL A 246 10.34 -21.21 -1.47
N GLU A 247 10.11 -22.52 -1.42
CA GLU A 247 11.19 -23.51 -1.34
C GLU A 247 11.79 -23.84 -2.71
N GLU A 248 11.01 -23.63 -3.77
CA GLU A 248 11.44 -23.88 -5.13
C GLU A 248 10.99 -22.73 -6.06
N MET A 249 11.95 -22.05 -6.66
CA MET A 249 11.71 -20.91 -7.56
C MET A 249 11.43 -21.35 -9.00
N SER A 250 11.86 -22.55 -9.38
CA SER A 250 11.87 -23.02 -10.78
C SER A 250 10.60 -23.75 -11.20
N THR A 251 9.70 -24.14 -10.27
CA THR A 251 8.48 -24.86 -10.62
C THR A 251 7.44 -23.94 -11.26
N LEU A 252 6.72 -24.47 -12.25
CA LEU A 252 5.63 -23.76 -12.93
C LEU A 252 4.29 -23.93 -12.23
N VAL A 253 4.18 -24.82 -11.24
CA VAL A 253 2.94 -25.04 -10.49
C VAL A 253 2.87 -24.03 -9.34
N PRO A 254 1.90 -23.11 -9.34
CA PRO A 254 1.89 -21.96 -8.41
C PRO A 254 1.82 -22.31 -6.92
N THR A 255 1.37 -23.51 -6.58
CA THR A 255 1.21 -24.00 -5.19
C THR A 255 2.38 -24.82 -4.68
N ASP A 256 3.24 -25.35 -5.59
CA ASP A 256 4.29 -26.26 -5.21
C ASP A 256 5.43 -25.55 -4.47
N GLY A 257 5.95 -26.18 -3.40
CA GLY A 257 7.03 -25.64 -2.60
C GLY A 257 6.67 -24.33 -1.87
N ILE A 258 5.37 -24.02 -1.69
CA ILE A 258 4.93 -22.83 -0.96
C ILE A 258 4.54 -23.23 0.47
N LYS A 259 5.17 -22.58 1.44
CA LYS A 259 4.79 -22.67 2.85
C LYS A 259 4.34 -21.31 3.34
N ALA A 260 3.18 -21.25 3.98
CA ALA A 260 2.66 -20.01 4.52
C ALA A 260 2.07 -20.20 5.92
N LYS A 261 2.16 -19.17 6.74
CA LYS A 261 1.55 -19.10 8.06
C LYS A 261 1.18 -17.67 8.43
N VAL A 262 0.19 -17.52 9.31
CA VAL A 262 -0.19 -16.23 9.86
C VAL A 262 0.96 -15.71 10.73
N ALA A 263 1.46 -14.52 10.40
CA ALA A 263 2.50 -13.82 11.15
C ALA A 263 1.92 -12.75 12.08
N LEU A 264 0.80 -12.16 11.68
CA LEU A 264 0.09 -11.12 12.44
C LEU A 264 -1.41 -11.22 12.15
N SER A 265 -2.23 -10.83 13.13
CA SER A 265 -3.68 -10.68 13.00
C SER A 265 -4.19 -9.60 13.96
N GLY A 266 -5.43 -9.14 13.75
CA GLY A 266 -6.11 -8.26 14.70
C GLY A 266 -5.97 -6.77 14.43
N LEU A 267 -5.50 -6.37 13.24
CA LEU A 267 -5.54 -4.98 12.77
C LEU A 267 -6.85 -4.68 12.01
N ARG A 268 -7.13 -3.38 11.86
CA ARG A 268 -8.27 -2.87 11.08
C ARG A 268 -7.76 -2.44 9.71
N ASN A 269 -8.05 -3.21 8.67
CA ASN A 269 -7.53 -2.96 7.35
C ASN A 269 -6.00 -2.88 7.37
N ASN A 270 -5.37 -4.06 7.60
CA ASN A 270 -3.92 -4.25 7.57
C ASN A 270 -3.46 -4.14 6.13
N ASN A 271 -3.03 -2.95 5.73
CA ASN A 271 -2.84 -2.51 4.37
C ASN A 271 -1.35 -2.54 3.99
N GLY A 272 -0.66 -1.41 3.99
CA GLY A 272 0.72 -1.29 3.54
C GLY A 272 1.77 -1.93 4.46
N LEU A 273 2.85 -2.35 3.85
CA LEU A 273 4.09 -2.78 4.51
C LEU A 273 5.25 -1.93 4.03
N GLY A 274 6.23 -1.68 4.89
CA GLY A 274 7.41 -0.90 4.51
C GLY A 274 8.68 -1.38 5.18
N HIS A 275 9.82 -1.09 4.57
CA HIS A 275 11.13 -1.23 5.19
C HIS A 275 11.35 -0.07 6.16
N GLY A 276 11.77 -0.39 7.40
CA GLY A 276 11.98 0.60 8.44
C GLY A 276 13.40 1.17 8.48
N ARG A 277 13.76 1.74 9.63
CA ARG A 277 15.00 2.48 9.87
C ARG A 277 16.28 1.64 9.78
N LYS A 278 16.15 0.34 9.93
CA LYS A 278 17.29 -0.61 9.96
C LYS A 278 16.90 -1.95 9.34
N PRO A 279 17.86 -2.74 8.91
CA PRO A 279 17.59 -4.04 8.33
C PRO A 279 16.71 -4.93 9.22
N GLY A 280 15.67 -5.51 8.63
CA GLY A 280 14.71 -6.38 9.32
C GLY A 280 13.70 -5.63 10.21
N GLU A 281 13.69 -4.30 10.25
CA GLU A 281 12.56 -3.54 10.79
C GLU A 281 11.48 -3.44 9.73
N ILE A 282 10.28 -3.92 10.07
CA ILE A 282 9.09 -3.84 9.22
C ILE A 282 8.15 -2.77 9.77
N ILE A 283 7.59 -1.99 8.88
CA ILE A 283 6.48 -1.07 9.15
C ILE A 283 5.20 -1.75 8.68
N VAL A 284 4.21 -1.82 9.54
CA VAL A 284 2.90 -2.39 9.23
C VAL A 284 1.84 -1.31 9.38
N ASP A 285 1.10 -1.03 8.32
CA ASP A 285 0.02 -0.08 8.37
C ASP A 285 -1.27 -0.68 8.96
N ASN A 286 -1.96 0.10 9.77
CA ASN A 286 -3.32 -0.09 10.24
C ASN A 286 -4.17 1.05 9.66
N CYS A 287 -4.51 0.97 8.38
CA CYS A 287 -5.09 2.05 7.57
C CYS A 287 -6.31 2.70 8.23
N ALA A 288 -7.32 1.90 8.56
CA ALA A 288 -8.54 2.40 9.21
C ALA A 288 -8.32 2.82 10.69
N GLY A 289 -7.16 2.54 11.25
CA GLY A 289 -6.70 3.07 12.54
C GLY A 289 -5.97 4.41 12.43
N GLY A 290 -5.43 4.72 11.25
CA GLY A 290 -4.51 5.84 11.03
C GLY A 290 -3.23 5.66 11.81
N GLU A 291 -2.63 4.46 11.78
CA GLU A 291 -1.50 4.07 12.62
C GLU A 291 -0.49 3.27 11.81
N ILE A 292 0.79 3.53 12.02
CA ILE A 292 1.84 2.59 11.66
C ILE A 292 2.37 1.88 12.91
N HIS A 293 2.64 0.60 12.76
CA HIS A 293 3.16 -0.28 13.79
C HIS A 293 4.55 -0.75 13.38
N LEU A 294 5.55 -0.52 14.23
CA LEU A 294 6.92 -0.92 13.98
C LEU A 294 7.23 -2.24 14.65
N ALA A 295 7.93 -3.12 13.96
CA ALA A 295 8.39 -4.38 14.51
C ALA A 295 9.78 -4.74 14.00
N GLN A 296 10.59 -5.37 14.84
CA GLN A 296 11.84 -5.98 14.42
C GLN A 296 11.61 -7.46 14.13
N LEU A 297 11.82 -7.88 12.89
CA LEU A 297 11.71 -9.29 12.49
C LEU A 297 12.81 -10.12 13.17
N SER A 298 12.43 -11.32 13.57
CA SER A 298 13.36 -12.26 14.19
C SER A 298 14.43 -12.73 13.21
N LEU A 299 15.65 -12.90 13.71
CA LEU A 299 16.73 -13.54 12.97
C LEU A 299 16.56 -15.07 12.93
N ASP A 300 15.79 -15.65 13.87
CA ASP A 300 15.45 -17.09 13.81
C ASP A 300 14.43 -17.32 12.68
N PRO A 301 14.81 -18.09 11.63
CA PRO A 301 13.92 -18.34 10.49
C PRO A 301 12.66 -19.14 10.84
N LYS A 302 12.61 -19.76 12.02
CA LYS A 302 11.44 -20.47 12.53
C LYS A 302 10.42 -19.53 13.17
N ASN A 303 10.89 -18.40 13.71
CA ASN A 303 10.04 -17.36 14.28
C ASN A 303 9.72 -16.29 13.22
N THR A 304 8.55 -16.37 12.63
CA THR A 304 8.07 -15.43 11.60
C THR A 304 6.95 -14.54 12.11
N SER A 305 6.64 -14.58 13.40
CA SER A 305 5.63 -13.73 14.02
C SER A 305 6.11 -12.29 14.08
N ILE A 306 5.18 -11.37 13.87
CA ILE A 306 5.39 -9.92 14.01
C ILE A 306 4.92 -9.51 15.39
N SER A 307 5.81 -8.87 16.15
CA SER A 307 5.49 -8.30 17.47
C SER A 307 5.88 -6.83 17.49
N PHE A 308 4.91 -5.97 17.71
CA PHE A 308 5.12 -4.53 17.67
C PHE A 308 5.96 -4.02 18.83
N THR A 309 6.87 -3.12 18.52
CA THR A 309 7.72 -2.41 19.46
C THR A 309 7.25 -0.97 19.67
N GLU A 310 6.55 -0.41 18.69
CA GLU A 310 6.15 0.99 18.67
C GLU A 310 4.92 1.19 17.80
N ILE A 311 4.07 2.17 18.14
CA ILE A 311 2.90 2.56 17.37
C ILE A 311 2.93 4.07 17.20
N ILE A 312 2.76 4.55 15.98
CA ILE A 312 2.71 5.96 15.61
C ILE A 312 1.36 6.24 14.95
N GLN A 313 0.62 7.22 15.47
CA GLN A 313 -0.74 7.54 15.03
C GLN A 313 -0.78 8.88 14.30
N VAL A 314 -1.56 8.97 13.22
CA VAL A 314 -1.90 10.21 12.49
C VAL A 314 -3.41 10.35 12.33
N ASP A 315 -3.89 11.49 11.82
CA ASP A 315 -5.32 11.84 11.82
C ASP A 315 -6.01 11.67 10.46
N THR A 316 -5.49 10.78 9.61
CA THR A 316 -6.08 10.40 8.31
C THR A 316 -5.98 8.89 8.11
N TYR A 317 -6.67 8.34 7.11
CA TYR A 317 -6.29 7.05 6.59
C TYR A 317 -4.90 7.17 5.98
N ILE A 318 -4.09 6.16 6.19
CA ILE A 318 -2.77 5.97 5.55
C ILE A 318 -2.82 4.67 4.78
N ASP A 319 -1.92 4.50 3.83
CA ASP A 319 -1.90 3.35 2.94
C ASP A 319 -0.51 2.69 3.00
N ASN A 320 0.41 2.95 2.07
CA ASN A 320 1.72 2.33 2.08
C ASN A 320 2.77 3.24 2.75
N PRO A 321 3.36 2.82 3.88
CA PRO A 321 4.34 3.62 4.60
C PRO A 321 5.75 3.43 4.03
N SER A 322 6.55 4.49 4.02
CA SER A 322 7.97 4.42 3.68
C SER A 322 8.85 5.07 4.75
N TRP A 323 10.12 4.70 4.78
CA TRP A 323 11.14 5.36 5.59
C TRP A 323 12.08 6.13 4.67
N PHE A 324 12.26 7.41 4.96
CA PHE A 324 13.26 8.26 4.35
C PHE A 324 14.49 8.35 5.26
N GLU A 325 15.64 7.93 4.77
CA GLU A 325 16.93 8.16 5.41
C GLU A 325 17.60 9.35 4.74
N ASP A 326 17.88 10.42 5.52
CA ASP A 326 18.54 11.61 4.99
C ASP A 326 20.01 11.32 4.66
N PRO A 327 20.40 11.28 3.36
CA PRO A 327 21.78 11.03 2.97
C PRO A 327 22.73 12.18 3.32
N TYR A 328 22.18 13.34 3.66
CA TYR A 328 22.95 14.54 4.03
C TYR A 328 22.87 14.84 5.52
N ARG A 329 22.45 13.88 6.35
CA ARG A 329 22.35 14.07 7.82
C ARG A 329 23.69 14.44 8.43
N SER A 330 23.62 15.25 9.49
CA SER A 330 24.74 15.63 10.35
C SER A 330 24.36 15.47 11.82
N GLU A 331 25.28 15.68 12.72
CA GLU A 331 25.02 15.64 14.17
C GLU A 331 23.94 16.66 14.62
N ILE A 332 23.82 17.78 13.89
CA ILE A 332 22.91 18.88 14.25
C ILE A 332 21.60 18.80 13.46
N LEU A 333 21.64 18.27 12.25
CA LEU A 333 20.50 18.27 11.32
C LEU A 333 20.32 16.90 10.70
N ASP A 334 19.23 16.23 11.05
CA ASP A 334 18.80 14.97 10.48
C ASP A 334 17.33 15.10 10.03
N ALA A 335 17.11 14.94 8.73
CA ALA A 335 15.79 14.97 8.13
C ALA A 335 15.21 13.57 7.89
N SER A 336 15.74 12.53 8.51
CA SER A 336 15.19 11.18 8.39
C SER A 336 13.81 11.10 9.06
N GLY A 337 12.86 10.39 8.43
CA GLY A 337 11.51 10.27 8.95
C GLY A 337 10.63 9.29 8.16
N PHE A 338 9.49 8.95 8.74
CA PHE A 338 8.46 8.18 8.05
C PHE A 338 7.67 9.10 7.12
N VAL A 339 7.35 8.60 5.94
CA VAL A 339 6.53 9.25 4.93
C VAL A 339 5.30 8.39 4.72
N LEU A 340 4.13 8.94 5.04
CA LEU A 340 2.88 8.20 5.13
C LEU A 340 1.87 8.85 4.18
N ALA A 341 1.66 8.25 3.03
CA ALA A 341 0.64 8.67 2.09
C ALA A 341 -0.73 8.12 2.50
N GLY A 342 -1.78 8.75 2.03
CA GLY A 342 -3.14 8.28 2.24
C GLY A 342 -4.19 9.32 1.89
N LEU A 343 -5.38 9.12 2.44
CA LEU A 343 -6.57 9.90 2.10
C LEU A 343 -6.93 10.87 3.22
N SER A 344 -6.98 12.15 2.91
CA SER A 344 -7.46 13.15 3.88
C SER A 344 -8.98 13.03 4.14
N ARG A 345 -9.73 12.53 3.15
CA ARG A 345 -11.19 12.35 3.19
C ARG A 345 -11.62 11.02 2.56
N PRO A 346 -11.32 9.86 3.18
CA PRO A 346 -11.69 8.55 2.63
C PRO A 346 -13.20 8.37 2.39
N ILE A 347 -14.06 9.17 3.04
CA ILE A 347 -15.51 9.19 2.77
C ILE A 347 -15.84 9.51 1.30
N GLU A 348 -14.93 10.11 0.56
CA GLU A 348 -15.08 10.42 -0.86
C GLU A 348 -15.06 9.17 -1.74
N ILE A 349 -14.42 8.09 -1.32
CA ILE A 349 -14.42 6.80 -2.04
C ILE A 349 -15.86 6.36 -2.28
N LEU A 350 -16.73 6.45 -1.28
CA LEU A 350 -18.14 6.04 -1.40
C LEU A 350 -18.91 6.78 -2.50
N LYS A 351 -18.46 7.97 -2.86
CA LYS A 351 -19.12 8.83 -3.85
C LYS A 351 -18.44 8.81 -5.22
N GLN A 352 -17.14 8.58 -5.23
CA GLN A 352 -16.29 8.88 -6.37
C GLN A 352 -15.64 7.65 -7.01
N ALA A 353 -15.57 6.49 -6.32
CA ALA A 353 -14.87 5.32 -6.82
C ALA A 353 -15.40 4.81 -8.18
N SER A 354 -16.67 5.05 -8.48
CA SER A 354 -17.30 4.70 -9.78
C SER A 354 -17.27 5.84 -10.80
N ALA A 355 -16.69 7.00 -10.48
CA ALA A 355 -16.57 8.11 -11.43
C ALA A 355 -15.52 7.79 -12.49
N ALA A 356 -15.73 8.30 -13.70
CA ALA A 356 -14.75 8.13 -14.79
C ALA A 356 -13.39 8.78 -14.48
N LYS A 357 -13.38 9.86 -13.69
CA LYS A 357 -12.19 10.53 -13.16
C LYS A 357 -12.42 10.87 -11.71
N PRO A 358 -12.15 9.95 -10.79
CA PRO A 358 -12.40 10.20 -9.37
C PRO A 358 -11.44 11.28 -8.84
N GLN A 359 -12.02 12.19 -8.03
CA GLN A 359 -11.26 13.19 -7.30
C GLN A 359 -11.34 12.87 -5.81
N ILE A 360 -10.39 12.11 -5.33
CA ILE A 360 -10.30 11.66 -3.94
C ILE A 360 -9.13 12.38 -3.28
N SER A 361 -9.41 13.14 -2.24
CA SER A 361 -8.41 13.99 -1.58
C SER A 361 -7.27 13.19 -0.98
N SER A 362 -6.07 13.64 -1.26
CA SER A 362 -4.81 13.00 -0.90
C SER A 362 -4.08 13.75 0.20
N THR A 363 -3.32 13.05 1.03
CA THR A 363 -2.44 13.64 2.05
C THR A 363 -1.18 12.83 2.22
N VAL A 364 -0.07 13.50 2.56
CA VAL A 364 1.18 12.86 2.93
C VAL A 364 1.67 13.45 4.25
N TRP A 365 1.78 12.60 5.26
CA TRP A 365 2.40 12.94 6.53
C TRP A 365 3.90 12.71 6.49
N TYR A 366 4.62 13.59 7.15
CA TYR A 366 6.02 13.43 7.49
C TYR A 366 6.17 13.35 8.99
N VAL A 367 6.70 12.23 9.46
CA VAL A 367 6.77 11.89 10.87
C VAL A 367 8.23 11.66 11.26
N LYS A 368 8.79 12.64 11.93
CA LYS A 368 10.21 12.70 12.24
C LYS A 368 10.45 12.39 13.73
N PRO A 369 11.42 11.53 14.07
CA PRO A 369 11.82 11.36 15.46
C PRO A 369 12.28 12.68 16.08
N THR A 370 11.85 12.99 17.32
CA THR A 370 12.30 14.19 18.03
C THR A 370 13.77 14.08 18.43
N ALA A 371 14.52 15.17 18.26
CA ALA A 371 15.91 15.22 18.69
C ALA A 371 16.04 14.97 20.20
N GLY A 372 17.11 14.29 20.62
CA GLY A 372 17.44 14.08 22.03
C GLY A 372 16.87 12.81 22.67
N GLY A 373 16.31 11.86 21.88
CA GLY A 373 15.97 10.52 22.39
C GLY A 373 14.79 10.47 23.37
N SER A 374 13.93 11.51 23.38
CA SER A 374 12.72 11.57 24.23
C SER A 374 11.61 10.58 23.85
N GLY A 375 11.83 9.77 22.78
CA GLY A 375 10.87 8.77 22.31
C GLY A 375 9.61 9.35 21.64
N GLY A 376 9.62 10.63 21.25
CA GLY A 376 8.50 11.30 20.60
C GLY A 376 8.70 11.49 19.09
N TYR A 377 7.63 11.96 18.44
CA TYR A 377 7.63 12.28 17.02
C TYR A 377 7.05 13.66 16.75
N GLU A 378 7.72 14.42 15.91
CA GLU A 378 7.16 15.59 15.27
C GLU A 378 6.38 15.12 14.03
N LYS A 379 5.12 15.54 13.93
CA LYS A 379 4.21 15.13 12.83
C LYS A 379 3.75 16.36 12.11
N ARG A 380 3.97 16.41 10.81
CA ARG A 380 3.45 17.48 9.95
C ARG A 380 2.91 16.92 8.65
N ILE A 381 1.95 17.61 8.08
CA ILE A 381 1.51 17.34 6.71
C ILE A 381 2.54 17.95 5.78
N LEU A 382 3.10 17.10 4.91
CA LEU A 382 4.09 17.50 3.93
C LEU A 382 3.43 17.91 2.61
N PHE A 383 2.31 17.26 2.28
CA PHE A 383 1.56 17.50 1.06
C PHE A 383 0.07 17.21 1.29
N GLU A 384 -0.79 18.05 0.72
CA GLU A 384 -2.24 17.82 0.57
C GLU A 384 -2.69 18.23 -0.83
N ASP A 385 -3.65 17.50 -1.36
CA ASP A 385 -4.31 17.78 -2.64
C ASP A 385 -5.78 17.38 -2.57
N ASP A 386 -6.63 18.18 -3.21
CA ASP A 386 -8.08 17.94 -3.27
C ASP A 386 -8.47 16.83 -4.28
N GLY A 387 -7.51 16.11 -4.82
CA GLY A 387 -7.69 15.05 -5.80
C GLY A 387 -7.56 15.51 -7.25
N THR A 388 -7.20 16.77 -7.48
CA THR A 388 -7.09 17.33 -8.86
C THR A 388 -5.73 17.04 -9.50
N ARG A 389 -4.64 17.05 -8.74
CA ARG A 389 -3.27 16.76 -9.20
C ARG A 389 -2.87 15.31 -8.97
N ILE A 390 -3.26 14.77 -7.82
CA ILE A 390 -3.10 13.36 -7.45
C ILE A 390 -4.36 12.88 -6.72
N SER A 391 -5.05 11.91 -7.29
CA SER A 391 -6.23 11.32 -6.69
C SER A 391 -5.87 10.07 -5.90
N SER A 392 -6.42 9.93 -4.70
CA SER A 392 -6.29 8.70 -3.90
C SER A 392 -4.83 8.28 -3.66
N ALA A 393 -4.04 9.15 -3.03
CA ALA A 393 -2.64 8.84 -2.74
C ALA A 393 -2.52 7.53 -1.94
N ALA A 394 -1.64 6.64 -2.42
CA ALA A 394 -1.38 5.34 -1.81
C ALA A 394 0.03 5.23 -1.24
N THR A 395 1.06 5.53 -2.04
CA THR A 395 2.45 5.50 -1.56
C THR A 395 3.10 6.85 -1.78
N ALA A 396 4.00 7.22 -0.88
CA ALA A 396 4.88 8.37 -1.07
C ALA A 396 6.30 8.06 -0.60
N VAL A 397 7.29 8.48 -1.40
CA VAL A 397 8.71 8.36 -1.07
C VAL A 397 9.44 9.68 -1.28
N LEU A 398 10.43 9.96 -0.42
CA LEU A 398 11.30 11.12 -0.55
C LEU A 398 12.62 10.74 -1.19
N VAL A 399 13.06 11.55 -2.14
CA VAL A 399 14.41 11.49 -2.72
C VAL A 399 15.09 12.82 -2.47
N ALA A 400 16.13 12.83 -1.65
CA ALA A 400 16.82 14.04 -1.25
C ALA A 400 17.46 14.76 -2.46
N ILE A 401 17.37 16.08 -2.47
CA ILE A 401 18.10 16.94 -3.40
C ILE A 401 19.41 17.38 -2.72
N ASP A 402 20.51 17.37 -3.47
CA ASP A 402 21.78 17.86 -2.94
C ASP A 402 21.63 19.31 -2.47
N PRO A 403 21.90 19.62 -1.20
CA PRO A 403 21.74 20.97 -0.66
C PRO A 403 22.57 22.05 -1.42
N SER A 404 23.64 21.65 -2.08
CA SER A 404 24.43 22.56 -2.94
C SER A 404 23.64 23.10 -4.13
N GLN A 405 22.64 22.35 -4.62
CA GLN A 405 21.74 22.75 -5.69
C GLN A 405 20.61 23.66 -5.21
N GLU A 406 20.33 23.67 -3.90
CA GLU A 406 19.21 24.40 -3.27
C GLU A 406 19.73 25.49 -2.29
N LYS A 407 20.87 26.08 -2.56
CA LYS A 407 21.47 27.17 -1.75
C LYS A 407 21.67 26.79 -0.27
N GLY A 408 21.98 25.54 -0.01
CA GLY A 408 22.16 24.99 1.33
C GLY A 408 20.86 24.59 2.04
N GLN A 409 19.70 24.76 1.43
CA GLN A 409 18.42 24.33 2.00
C GLN A 409 18.25 22.81 1.86
N ARG A 410 17.59 22.20 2.85
CA ARG A 410 17.21 20.78 2.82
C ARG A 410 15.90 20.64 2.06
N LYS A 411 15.97 20.09 0.86
CA LYS A 411 14.81 19.79 0.03
C LYS A 411 14.85 18.38 -0.49
N ALA A 412 13.69 17.90 -0.90
CA ALA A 412 13.55 16.59 -1.56
C ALA A 412 12.49 16.65 -2.66
N TRP A 413 12.58 15.71 -3.58
CA TRP A 413 11.46 15.34 -4.42
C TRP A 413 10.61 14.32 -3.66
N LEU A 414 9.34 14.64 -3.48
CA LEU A 414 8.32 13.77 -2.95
C LEU A 414 7.59 13.13 -4.13
N PHE A 415 7.83 11.85 -4.37
CA PHE A 415 7.11 11.07 -5.37
C PHE A 415 5.88 10.46 -4.72
N ILE A 416 4.71 10.61 -5.37
CA ILE A 416 3.42 10.15 -4.85
C ILE A 416 2.72 9.35 -5.93
N THR A 417 2.24 8.16 -5.57
CA THR A 417 1.33 7.34 -6.38
C THR A 417 -0.11 7.49 -5.92
N GLY A 418 -1.04 7.04 -6.75
CA GLY A 418 -2.45 6.97 -6.35
C GLY A 418 -3.20 5.94 -7.16
N PHE A 419 -3.94 5.08 -6.46
CA PHE A 419 -4.61 3.93 -7.07
C PHE A 419 -5.72 4.30 -8.09
N MET A 420 -6.18 5.55 -8.11
CA MET A 420 -7.10 6.11 -9.12
C MET A 420 -6.50 7.33 -9.81
N SER A 421 -5.19 7.51 -9.77
CA SER A 421 -4.52 8.65 -10.36
C SER A 421 -4.07 8.38 -11.79
N SER A 422 -4.07 9.43 -12.62
CA SER A 422 -3.63 9.35 -14.03
C SER A 422 -2.11 9.34 -14.21
N SER A 423 -1.35 9.60 -13.13
CA SER A 423 0.11 9.55 -13.14
C SER A 423 0.68 9.49 -11.73
N VAL A 424 1.90 8.99 -11.61
CA VAL A 424 2.78 9.31 -10.48
C VAL A 424 3.17 10.79 -10.59
N VAL A 425 3.25 11.48 -9.46
CA VAL A 425 3.67 12.88 -9.42
C VAL A 425 4.91 13.05 -8.57
N ALA A 426 5.79 13.97 -8.98
CA ALA A 426 6.93 14.41 -8.18
C ALA A 426 6.70 15.86 -7.74
N VAL A 427 6.82 16.12 -6.45
CA VAL A 427 6.59 17.43 -5.83
C VAL A 427 7.85 17.83 -5.05
N LYS A 428 8.37 19.04 -5.31
CA LYS A 428 9.50 19.54 -4.53
C LYS A 428 9.01 20.06 -3.17
N VAL A 429 9.62 19.57 -2.09
CA VAL A 429 9.23 19.91 -0.72
C VAL A 429 10.43 20.28 0.15
N ASP A 430 10.19 21.08 1.20
CA ASP A 430 11.17 21.41 2.23
C ASP A 430 11.15 20.32 3.33
N LEU A 431 12.36 19.92 3.79
CA LEU A 431 12.56 18.90 4.83
C LEU A 431 12.80 19.49 6.22
#